data_ebed667fdb056386ec3cb0a6383cf158
#
_entry.id   ebed667fdb056386ec3cb0a6383cf158
#
_cell.length_a   1.000
_cell.length_b   1.000
_cell.length_c   1.000
_cell.angle_alpha   90.00
_cell.angle_beta   90.00
_cell.angle_gamma   90.00
#
_symmetry.space_group_name_H-M   'P 1'
#
loop_
_entity.id
_entity.type
_entity.pdbx_description
1 polymer ?
#
loop_
_entity_poly.entity_id
_entity_poly.type
_entity_poly.pdbx_seq_one_letter_code
_entity_poly.pdbx_strand_id
1 'polypeptide(L)'
;FNKIGPLIKSNQIINDNLDKFIGPYNENKKEEIKFKMWKNFGKTFVEYLFLKKFRENNSHIKIKGENTLLKIIDENKPVIFVSGHFANFELMSMELTRKGIKLATIYRPLNNYFLNPFMEHMRRTYVCRDQIKKGLAGVRESINYIKNNFSIALMIDQRVSEGKRLPFFGGMALTSTLPAQLATKYQLDIVPIYIARDKNDDFEIEIYEPIKVSDVDNNEINKIDLTIKLNKIIEQMISREPGHWIWTHNRWK
;
A
#
# COMPACT_ATOMS: atom_id res chain seq x y z
N PHE A 1 10.28 13.16 -14.97
CA PHE A 1 9.40 13.52 -13.85
C PHE A 1 10.06 14.48 -12.86
N ASN A 2 11.38 14.42 -12.62
CA ASN A 2 12.07 15.36 -11.69
C ASN A 2 11.86 16.84 -12.04
N LYS A 3 11.69 17.19 -13.33
CA LYS A 3 11.41 18.56 -13.79
C LYS A 3 9.93 18.89 -13.86
N ILE A 4 9.06 17.90 -14.14
CA ILE A 4 7.62 18.09 -14.38
C ILE A 4 6.82 17.90 -13.09
N GLY A 5 7.22 16.96 -12.23
CA GLY A 5 6.51 16.62 -11.00
C GLY A 5 6.26 17.83 -10.10
N PRO A 6 7.29 18.68 -9.82
CA PRO A 6 7.11 19.90 -9.02
C PRO A 6 6.14 20.93 -9.62
N LEU A 7 5.84 20.85 -10.92
CA LEU A 7 4.86 21.72 -11.57
C LEU A 7 3.41 21.20 -11.39
N ILE A 8 3.25 19.90 -11.12
CA ILE A 8 1.94 19.25 -11.01
C ILE A 8 1.48 19.15 -9.56
N LYS A 9 2.39 19.01 -8.62
CA LYS A 9 2.12 18.83 -7.20
C LYS A 9 2.80 19.89 -6.35
N SER A 10 2.12 20.30 -5.28
CA SER A 10 2.63 21.31 -4.37
C SER A 10 3.92 20.89 -3.67
N ASN A 11 5.01 21.62 -3.94
CA ASN A 11 6.26 21.45 -3.21
C ASN A 11 6.13 21.76 -1.72
N GLN A 12 5.22 22.68 -1.36
CA GLN A 12 4.94 23.00 0.04
C GLN A 12 4.45 21.77 0.80
N ILE A 13 3.46 21.04 0.24
CA ILE A 13 2.95 19.80 0.87
C ILE A 13 4.05 18.77 1.04
N ILE A 14 4.93 18.62 0.05
CA ILE A 14 6.05 17.68 0.14
C ILE A 14 7.01 18.08 1.25
N ASN A 15 7.35 19.36 1.34
CA ASN A 15 8.25 19.89 2.38
C ASN A 15 7.62 19.72 3.78
N ASP A 16 6.35 20.11 3.96
CA ASP A 16 5.63 19.95 5.23
C ASP A 16 5.60 18.48 5.70
N ASN A 17 5.43 17.56 4.76
CA ASN A 17 5.45 16.13 5.04
C ASN A 17 6.87 15.65 5.42
N LEU A 18 7.91 16.11 4.71
CA LEU A 18 9.29 15.76 5.01
C LEU A 18 9.75 16.38 6.34
N ASP A 19 9.26 17.57 6.70
CA ASP A 19 9.51 18.19 8.02
C ASP A 19 8.99 17.31 9.16
N LYS A 20 7.87 16.63 8.98
CA LYS A 20 7.35 15.65 9.94
C LYS A 20 8.25 14.44 10.08
N PHE A 21 8.93 14.05 9.00
CA PHE A 21 9.76 12.85 8.95
C PHE A 21 11.19 13.08 9.46
N ILE A 22 11.88 14.11 8.97
CA ILE A 22 13.31 14.33 9.23
C ILE A 22 13.62 15.69 9.89
N GLY A 23 12.58 16.45 10.22
CA GLY A 23 12.71 17.80 10.77
C GLY A 23 12.95 18.91 9.72
N PRO A 24 12.75 20.17 10.13
CA PRO A 24 12.76 21.29 9.18
C PRO A 24 14.15 21.70 8.68
N TYR A 25 15.24 21.32 9.36
CA TYR A 25 16.58 21.87 9.13
C TYR A 25 17.47 21.01 8.21
N ASN A 26 16.95 19.94 7.58
CA ASN A 26 17.76 19.02 6.78
C ASN A 26 17.45 19.14 5.29
N GLU A 27 17.66 20.33 4.71
CA GLU A 27 17.31 20.65 3.30
C GLU A 27 17.99 19.71 2.29
N ASN A 28 19.29 19.41 2.47
CA ASN A 28 20.00 18.50 1.56
C ASN A 28 19.34 17.12 1.50
N LYS A 29 18.93 16.59 2.67
CA LYS A 29 18.26 15.28 2.73
C LYS A 29 16.86 15.32 2.14
N LYS A 30 16.13 16.42 2.33
CA LYS A 30 14.81 16.61 1.70
C LYS A 30 14.93 16.62 0.18
N GLU A 31 15.89 17.35 -0.38
CA GLU A 31 16.12 17.39 -1.84
C GLU A 31 16.51 16.01 -2.39
N GLU A 32 17.36 15.26 -1.69
CA GLU A 32 17.70 13.87 -2.06
C GLU A 32 16.44 13.00 -2.12
N ILE A 33 15.59 13.04 -1.07
CA ILE A 33 14.36 12.26 -1.01
C ILE A 33 13.39 12.66 -2.11
N LYS A 34 13.20 13.97 -2.33
CA LYS A 34 12.35 14.50 -3.42
C LYS A 34 12.81 14.02 -4.78
N PHE A 35 14.10 14.09 -5.05
CA PHE A 35 14.68 13.62 -6.31
C PHE A 35 14.42 12.13 -6.53
N LYS A 36 14.68 11.30 -5.52
CA LYS A 36 14.43 9.84 -5.58
C LYS A 36 12.94 9.53 -5.75
N MET A 37 12.07 10.23 -5.02
CA MET A 37 10.61 10.08 -5.12
C MET A 37 10.12 10.36 -6.54
N TRP A 38 10.52 11.49 -7.14
CA TRP A 38 10.08 11.83 -8.49
C TRP A 38 10.64 10.89 -9.55
N LYS A 39 11.89 10.43 -9.37
CA LYS A 39 12.49 9.41 -10.23
C LYS A 39 11.70 8.11 -10.15
N ASN A 40 11.38 7.62 -8.95
CA ASN A 40 10.60 6.40 -8.74
C ASN A 40 9.19 6.55 -9.30
N PHE A 41 8.51 7.66 -9.04
CA PHE A 41 7.16 7.92 -9.57
C PHE A 41 7.12 7.88 -11.09
N GLY A 42 8.11 8.50 -11.74
CA GLY A 42 8.25 8.47 -13.20
C GLY A 42 8.45 7.07 -13.76
N LYS A 43 9.31 6.27 -13.11
CA LYS A 43 9.53 4.86 -13.47
C LYS A 43 8.23 4.06 -13.34
N THR A 44 7.57 4.13 -12.19
CA THR A 44 6.32 3.41 -11.94
C THR A 44 5.24 3.78 -12.97
N PHE A 45 5.15 5.06 -13.36
CA PHE A 45 4.20 5.48 -14.40
C PHE A 45 4.48 4.82 -15.76
N VAL A 46 5.75 4.77 -16.17
CA VAL A 46 6.15 4.11 -17.43
C VAL A 46 5.95 2.59 -17.35
N GLU A 47 6.20 1.99 -16.20
CA GLU A 47 6.07 0.55 -15.96
C GLU A 47 4.63 0.03 -16.13
N TYR A 48 3.61 0.90 -16.02
CA TYR A 48 2.24 0.50 -16.36
C TYR A 48 2.11 -0.02 -17.80
N LEU A 49 2.89 0.50 -18.73
CA LEU A 49 2.93 0.02 -20.13
C LEU A 49 3.54 -1.39 -20.22
N PHE A 50 4.28 -1.82 -19.23
CA PHE A 50 5.00 -3.09 -19.19
C PHE A 50 4.41 -4.11 -18.20
N LEU A 51 3.25 -3.84 -17.58
CA LEU A 51 2.63 -4.76 -16.61
C LEU A 51 2.40 -6.16 -17.19
N LYS A 52 2.10 -6.26 -18.48
CA LYS A 52 2.03 -7.55 -19.19
C LYS A 52 3.34 -8.32 -19.07
N LYS A 53 4.47 -7.68 -19.39
CA LYS A 53 5.81 -8.31 -19.31
C LYS A 53 6.15 -8.73 -17.88
N PHE A 54 5.84 -7.88 -16.89
CA PHE A 54 6.03 -8.21 -15.48
C PHE A 54 5.18 -9.42 -15.05
N ARG A 55 3.96 -9.55 -15.57
CA ARG A 55 3.11 -10.70 -15.29
C ARG A 55 3.65 -12.00 -15.91
N GLU A 56 4.17 -11.93 -17.13
CA GLU A 56 4.69 -13.08 -17.87
C GLU A 56 6.08 -13.52 -17.37
N ASN A 57 6.91 -12.57 -16.96
CA ASN A 57 8.27 -12.83 -16.47
C ASN A 57 8.54 -12.07 -15.17
N ASN A 58 8.87 -12.80 -14.10
CA ASN A 58 9.16 -12.25 -12.77
C ASN A 58 10.62 -12.36 -12.35
N SER A 59 11.54 -12.62 -13.28
CA SER A 59 12.97 -12.74 -12.98
C SER A 59 13.56 -11.50 -12.28
N HIS A 60 12.91 -10.36 -12.44
CA HIS A 60 13.23 -9.07 -11.81
C HIS A 60 12.56 -8.86 -10.43
N ILE A 61 11.86 -9.89 -9.90
CA ILE A 61 11.19 -9.81 -8.60
C ILE A 61 11.75 -10.90 -7.68
N LYS A 62 12.26 -10.48 -6.52
CA LYS A 62 12.65 -11.36 -5.41
C LYS A 62 11.60 -11.29 -4.32
N ILE A 63 11.21 -12.43 -3.76
CA ILE A 63 10.24 -12.51 -2.66
C ILE A 63 10.98 -12.95 -1.40
N LYS A 64 10.94 -12.13 -0.36
CA LYS A 64 11.31 -12.50 1.01
C LYS A 64 10.05 -12.86 1.79
N GLY A 65 10.16 -13.84 2.69
CA GLY A 65 9.01 -14.34 3.45
C GLY A 65 8.09 -15.24 2.61
N GLU A 66 8.61 -15.90 1.58
CA GLU A 66 7.84 -16.81 0.71
C GLU A 66 7.21 -17.96 1.51
N ASN A 67 7.88 -18.45 2.56
CA ASN A 67 7.33 -19.49 3.44
C ASN A 67 6.04 -19.05 4.15
N THR A 68 5.97 -17.78 4.56
CA THR A 68 4.74 -17.20 5.13
C THR A 68 3.61 -17.19 4.10
N LEU A 69 3.92 -16.83 2.85
CA LEU A 69 2.93 -16.86 1.76
C LEU A 69 2.45 -18.27 1.46
N LEU A 70 3.35 -19.25 1.40
CA LEU A 70 3.01 -20.66 1.19
C LEU A 70 2.09 -21.20 2.28
N LYS A 71 2.36 -20.87 3.56
CA LYS A 71 1.45 -21.25 4.66
C LYS A 71 0.06 -20.66 4.49
N ILE A 72 -0.07 -19.39 4.10
CA ILE A 72 -1.37 -18.75 3.86
C ILE A 72 -2.12 -19.47 2.72
N ILE A 73 -1.40 -19.88 1.68
CA ILE A 73 -1.99 -20.64 0.55
C ILE A 73 -2.45 -22.01 1.00
N ASP A 74 -1.61 -22.75 1.73
CA ASP A 74 -1.88 -24.10 2.20
C ASP A 74 -3.05 -24.15 3.20
N GLU A 75 -3.12 -23.17 4.11
CA GLU A 75 -4.21 -23.02 5.05
C GLU A 75 -5.54 -22.65 4.35
N ASN A 76 -5.47 -22.15 3.13
CA ASN A 76 -6.63 -21.68 2.33
C ASN A 76 -7.56 -20.76 3.14
N LYS A 77 -7.00 -19.95 4.04
CA LYS A 77 -7.72 -19.03 4.91
C LYS A 77 -7.51 -17.60 4.44
N PRO A 78 -8.56 -16.80 4.27
CA PRO A 78 -8.38 -15.42 3.83
C PRO A 78 -7.63 -14.59 4.90
N VAL A 79 -6.84 -13.64 4.43
CA VAL A 79 -6.10 -12.67 5.26
C VAL A 79 -6.29 -11.26 4.71
N ILE A 80 -5.88 -10.26 5.50
CA ILE A 80 -5.88 -8.86 5.06
C ILE A 80 -4.44 -8.43 4.79
N PHE A 81 -4.10 -8.23 3.52
CA PHE A 81 -2.82 -7.68 3.13
C PHE A 81 -2.84 -6.15 3.23
N VAL A 82 -1.83 -5.58 3.87
CA VAL A 82 -1.70 -4.12 4.04
C VAL A 82 -0.34 -3.64 3.56
N SER A 83 -0.32 -2.48 2.91
CA SER A 83 0.92 -1.85 2.45
C SER A 83 0.75 -0.33 2.32
N GLY A 84 1.77 0.33 1.77
CA GLY A 84 1.75 1.71 1.31
C GLY A 84 2.11 1.82 -0.16
N HIS A 85 2.05 3.03 -0.71
CA HIS A 85 2.40 3.32 -2.10
C HIS A 85 3.93 3.42 -2.26
N PHE A 86 4.61 2.27 -2.16
CA PHE A 86 6.07 2.14 -2.28
C PHE A 86 6.45 1.66 -3.68
N ALA A 87 7.56 2.16 -4.23
CA ALA A 87 8.13 1.71 -5.50
C ALA A 87 7.03 1.47 -6.57
N ASN A 88 6.99 0.29 -7.21
CA ASN A 88 5.85 -0.13 -8.03
C ASN A 88 4.95 -1.07 -7.22
N PHE A 89 4.10 -0.50 -6.39
CA PHE A 89 3.19 -1.22 -5.49
C PHE A 89 2.19 -2.15 -6.20
N GLU A 90 1.93 -1.97 -7.50
CA GLU A 90 1.05 -2.87 -8.27
C GLU A 90 1.61 -4.30 -8.33
N LEU A 91 2.94 -4.44 -8.32
CA LEU A 91 3.60 -5.74 -8.40
C LEU A 91 3.34 -6.62 -7.18
N MET A 92 3.04 -6.04 -6.01
CA MET A 92 2.67 -6.83 -4.82
C MET A 92 1.40 -7.64 -5.07
N SER A 93 0.33 -7.00 -5.50
CA SER A 93 -0.94 -7.69 -5.80
C SER A 93 -0.81 -8.62 -7.01
N MET A 94 0.02 -8.26 -8.00
CA MET A 94 0.35 -9.12 -9.13
C MET A 94 0.98 -10.44 -8.66
N GLU A 95 1.99 -10.38 -7.81
CA GLU A 95 2.69 -11.57 -7.31
C GLU A 95 1.79 -12.42 -6.41
N LEU A 96 0.99 -11.82 -5.53
CA LEU A 96 0.02 -12.56 -4.72
C LEU A 96 -0.95 -13.35 -5.59
N THR A 97 -1.54 -12.73 -6.62
CA THR A 97 -2.46 -13.41 -7.53
C THR A 97 -1.76 -14.45 -8.40
N ARG A 98 -0.49 -14.21 -8.78
CA ARG A 98 0.32 -15.16 -9.54
C ARG A 98 0.67 -16.41 -8.75
N LYS A 99 0.85 -16.29 -7.44
CA LYS A 99 1.07 -17.40 -6.50
C LYS A 99 -0.22 -18.12 -6.09
N GLY A 100 -1.37 -17.71 -6.60
CA GLY A 100 -2.65 -18.41 -6.40
C GLY A 100 -3.53 -17.86 -5.27
N ILE A 101 -3.16 -16.74 -4.63
CA ILE A 101 -4.02 -16.09 -3.65
C ILE A 101 -5.30 -15.58 -4.32
N LYS A 102 -6.47 -16.00 -3.81
CA LYS A 102 -7.75 -15.38 -4.15
C LYS A 102 -7.78 -13.99 -3.53
N LEU A 103 -7.57 -12.96 -4.34
CA LEU A 103 -7.35 -11.60 -3.88
C LEU A 103 -8.36 -10.63 -4.49
N ALA A 104 -8.89 -9.72 -3.66
CA ALA A 104 -9.59 -8.53 -4.10
C ALA A 104 -8.87 -7.28 -3.55
N THR A 105 -8.64 -6.27 -4.41
CA THR A 105 -7.88 -5.07 -4.04
C THR A 105 -8.77 -3.85 -3.92
N ILE A 106 -8.63 -3.11 -2.80
CA ILE A 106 -9.35 -1.84 -2.62
C ILE A 106 -8.53 -0.72 -3.27
N TYR A 107 -9.15 0.02 -4.19
CA TYR A 107 -8.52 1.12 -4.89
C TYR A 107 -9.41 2.36 -4.97
N ARG A 108 -8.78 3.51 -5.18
CA ARG A 108 -9.47 4.75 -5.51
C ARG A 108 -9.33 5.01 -7.02
N PRO A 109 -10.43 5.20 -7.77
CA PRO A 109 -10.37 5.63 -9.15
C PRO A 109 -9.58 6.94 -9.30
N LEU A 110 -8.84 7.06 -10.39
CA LEU A 110 -8.15 8.31 -10.72
C LEU A 110 -9.14 9.42 -11.07
N ASN A 111 -8.82 10.64 -10.66
CA ASN A 111 -9.62 11.81 -11.04
C ASN A 111 -9.51 12.14 -12.54
N ASN A 112 -8.48 11.64 -13.23
CA ASN A 112 -8.31 11.83 -14.67
C ASN A 112 -9.23 10.86 -15.43
N TYR A 113 -10.25 11.42 -16.08
CA TYR A 113 -11.31 10.67 -16.77
C TYR A 113 -10.79 9.83 -17.95
N PHE A 114 -9.75 10.31 -18.64
CA PHE A 114 -9.16 9.58 -19.78
C PHE A 114 -8.18 8.48 -19.34
N LEU A 115 -7.41 8.75 -18.29
CA LEU A 115 -6.39 7.80 -17.81
C LEU A 115 -6.99 6.69 -16.96
N ASN A 116 -8.09 6.96 -16.23
CA ASN A 116 -8.67 5.99 -15.30
C ASN A 116 -9.13 4.68 -15.98
N PRO A 117 -9.85 4.68 -17.12
CA PRO A 117 -10.25 3.44 -17.80
C PRO A 117 -9.05 2.58 -18.21
N PHE A 118 -7.99 3.22 -18.72
CA PHE A 118 -6.75 2.53 -19.08
C PHE A 118 -6.11 1.86 -17.86
N MET A 119 -5.97 2.60 -16.76
CA MET A 119 -5.36 2.08 -15.52
C MET A 119 -6.20 0.95 -14.91
N GLU A 120 -7.52 1.08 -14.89
CA GLU A 120 -8.42 0.01 -14.43
C GLU A 120 -8.31 -1.24 -15.31
N HIS A 121 -8.26 -1.07 -16.63
CA HIS A 121 -8.07 -2.19 -17.56
C HIS A 121 -6.74 -2.92 -17.29
N MET A 122 -5.64 -2.17 -17.19
CA MET A 122 -4.31 -2.74 -16.92
C MET A 122 -4.26 -3.49 -15.57
N ARG A 123 -4.86 -2.91 -14.52
CA ARG A 123 -4.96 -3.56 -13.21
C ARG A 123 -5.76 -4.85 -13.27
N ARG A 124 -6.97 -4.82 -13.84
CA ARG A 124 -7.84 -6.00 -13.93
C ARG A 124 -7.23 -7.11 -14.77
N THR A 125 -6.49 -6.76 -15.81
CA THR A 125 -5.91 -7.74 -16.74
C THR A 125 -4.61 -8.34 -16.19
N TYR A 126 -3.73 -7.53 -15.61
CA TYR A 126 -2.37 -7.97 -15.31
C TYR A 126 -2.02 -7.99 -13.81
N VAL A 127 -2.73 -7.26 -12.95
CA VAL A 127 -2.41 -7.17 -11.52
C VAL A 127 -3.35 -8.03 -10.69
N CYS A 128 -4.62 -7.65 -10.62
CA CYS A 128 -5.64 -8.34 -9.86
C CYS A 128 -6.99 -8.10 -10.52
N ARG A 129 -7.70 -9.16 -10.88
CA ARG A 129 -9.00 -9.07 -11.57
C ARG A 129 -10.07 -8.40 -10.72
N ASP A 130 -10.09 -8.74 -9.44
CA ASP A 130 -11.13 -8.33 -8.50
C ASP A 130 -10.73 -7.02 -7.84
N GLN A 131 -11.36 -5.94 -8.30
CA GLN A 131 -11.07 -4.56 -7.89
C GLN A 131 -12.28 -3.95 -7.19
N ILE A 132 -12.12 -3.52 -5.94
CA ILE A 132 -13.15 -2.92 -5.09
C ILE A 132 -12.94 -1.40 -5.08
N LYS A 133 -13.97 -0.63 -5.48
CA LYS A 133 -13.91 0.83 -5.39
C LYS A 133 -14.04 1.27 -3.94
N LYS A 134 -13.14 2.16 -3.50
CA LYS A 134 -13.19 2.77 -2.15
C LYS A 134 -14.53 3.46 -1.89
N GLY A 135 -15.05 3.32 -0.66
CA GLY A 135 -16.28 3.95 -0.18
C GLY A 135 -17.18 2.95 0.56
N LEU A 136 -18.35 3.40 1.02
CA LEU A 136 -19.26 2.54 1.78
C LEU A 136 -19.72 1.29 1.01
N ALA A 137 -19.97 1.43 -0.30
CA ALA A 137 -20.28 0.29 -1.15
C ALA A 137 -19.10 -0.70 -1.21
N GLY A 138 -17.86 -0.19 -1.30
CA GLY A 138 -16.65 -1.02 -1.30
C GLY A 138 -16.43 -1.78 0.01
N VAL A 139 -16.83 -1.22 1.16
CA VAL A 139 -16.79 -1.96 2.43
C VAL A 139 -17.74 -3.16 2.38
N ARG A 140 -18.96 -2.99 1.86
CA ARG A 140 -19.92 -4.10 1.70
C ARG A 140 -19.40 -5.15 0.73
N GLU A 141 -18.82 -4.71 -0.38
CA GLU A 141 -18.21 -5.58 -1.38
C GLU A 141 -17.03 -6.36 -0.79
N SER A 142 -16.16 -5.73 -0.01
CA SER A 142 -15.06 -6.39 0.72
C SER A 142 -15.58 -7.50 1.63
N ILE A 143 -16.67 -7.26 2.35
CA ILE A 143 -17.32 -8.29 3.20
C ILE A 143 -17.80 -9.46 2.37
N ASN A 144 -18.41 -9.21 1.21
CA ASN A 144 -18.85 -10.28 0.32
C ASN A 144 -17.68 -11.12 -0.21
N TYR A 145 -16.57 -10.49 -0.59
CA TYR A 145 -15.35 -11.18 -0.98
C TYR A 145 -14.79 -12.05 0.15
N ILE A 146 -14.70 -11.52 1.38
CA ILE A 146 -14.25 -12.28 2.56
C ILE A 146 -15.11 -13.53 2.77
N LYS A 147 -16.44 -13.40 2.70
CA LYS A 147 -17.37 -14.54 2.84
C LYS A 147 -17.21 -15.59 1.74
N ASN A 148 -16.67 -15.22 0.59
CA ASN A 148 -16.34 -16.11 -0.52
C ASN A 148 -14.86 -16.57 -0.51
N ASN A 149 -14.20 -16.49 0.65
CA ASN A 149 -12.83 -16.92 0.88
C ASN A 149 -11.77 -16.15 0.08
N PHE A 150 -11.99 -14.85 -0.18
CA PHE A 150 -10.99 -13.96 -0.77
C PHE A 150 -10.25 -13.19 0.32
N SER A 151 -8.96 -13.09 0.17
CA SER A 151 -8.13 -12.12 0.88
C SER A 151 -8.37 -10.71 0.33
N ILE A 152 -8.20 -9.71 1.20
CA ILE A 152 -8.36 -8.29 0.81
C ILE A 152 -7.00 -7.59 0.87
N ALA A 153 -6.62 -6.87 -0.17
CA ALA A 153 -5.44 -6.01 -0.14
C ALA A 153 -5.81 -4.53 -0.20
N LEU A 154 -5.17 -3.74 0.65
CA LEU A 154 -5.39 -2.30 0.69
C LEU A 154 -4.15 -1.50 1.10
N MET A 155 -3.99 -0.31 0.51
CA MET A 155 -2.98 0.67 0.90
C MET A 155 -3.52 1.53 2.04
N ILE A 156 -2.75 1.64 3.13
CA ILE A 156 -3.17 2.29 4.38
C ILE A 156 -2.39 3.56 4.73
N ASP A 157 -1.47 3.95 3.88
CA ASP A 157 -0.53 5.05 4.07
C ASP A 157 -1.11 6.43 3.80
N GLN A 158 -2.26 6.54 3.13
CA GLN A 158 -2.86 7.81 2.76
C GLN A 158 -3.98 8.23 3.73
N ARG A 159 -4.22 9.56 3.78
CA ARG A 159 -5.30 10.16 4.56
C ARG A 159 -6.68 9.66 4.09
N VAL A 160 -7.54 9.38 5.06
CA VAL A 160 -8.95 9.03 4.83
C VAL A 160 -9.81 9.98 5.64
N SER A 161 -10.72 10.70 4.97
CA SER A 161 -11.55 11.75 5.63
C SER A 161 -12.40 11.20 6.78
N GLU A 162 -12.88 9.97 6.65
CA GLU A 162 -13.68 9.24 7.64
C GLU A 162 -12.81 8.48 8.67
N GLY A 163 -11.48 8.69 8.62
CA GLY A 163 -10.53 8.04 9.51
C GLY A 163 -10.50 8.61 10.92
N LYS A 164 -9.83 7.92 11.81
CA LYS A 164 -9.50 8.41 13.16
C LYS A 164 -8.19 9.20 13.13
N ARG A 165 -8.08 10.24 13.96
CA ARG A 165 -6.81 10.94 14.18
C ARG A 165 -5.92 10.08 15.06
N LEU A 166 -4.89 9.50 14.47
CA LEU A 166 -3.95 8.58 15.13
C LEU A 166 -2.49 8.99 14.86
N PRO A 167 -1.56 8.60 15.75
CA PRO A 167 -0.14 8.93 15.60
C PRO A 167 0.44 8.41 14.27
N PHE A 168 1.23 9.26 13.60
CA PHE A 168 2.02 8.95 12.41
C PHE A 168 3.19 9.92 12.29
N PHE A 169 4.45 9.44 12.36
CA PHE A 169 5.68 10.27 12.41
C PHE A 169 5.59 11.44 13.38
N GLY A 170 5.26 11.17 14.63
CA GLY A 170 5.18 12.19 15.69
C GLY A 170 4.03 13.19 15.56
N GLY A 171 3.23 13.15 14.49
CA GLY A 171 2.03 13.94 14.28
C GLY A 171 0.76 13.13 14.36
N MET A 172 -0.39 13.81 14.35
CA MET A 172 -1.72 13.16 14.30
C MET A 172 -2.25 13.19 12.88
N ALA A 173 -2.57 12.02 12.32
CA ALA A 173 -3.04 11.89 10.94
C ALA A 173 -4.36 11.12 10.86
N LEU A 174 -5.26 11.53 9.95
CA LEU A 174 -6.52 10.82 9.70
C LEU A 174 -6.23 9.47 9.03
N THR A 175 -6.41 8.39 9.78
CA THR A 175 -6.03 7.02 9.41
C THR A 175 -7.25 6.13 9.29
N SER A 176 -7.27 5.29 8.25
CA SER A 176 -8.34 4.30 8.07
C SER A 176 -8.22 3.20 9.11
N THR A 177 -9.31 2.93 9.82
CA THR A 177 -9.43 1.80 10.73
C THR A 177 -10.00 0.55 10.04
N LEU A 178 -10.28 0.63 8.73
CA LEU A 178 -10.93 -0.45 7.97
C LEU A 178 -10.19 -1.80 8.06
N PRO A 179 -8.85 -1.89 7.96
CA PRO A 179 -8.16 -3.17 8.12
C PRO A 179 -8.42 -3.80 9.48
N ALA A 180 -8.30 -3.00 10.55
CA ALA A 180 -8.55 -3.47 11.91
C ALA A 180 -10.02 -3.88 12.11
N GLN A 181 -10.97 -3.13 11.55
CA GLN A 181 -12.40 -3.45 11.62
C GLN A 181 -12.72 -4.77 10.93
N LEU A 182 -12.19 -5.00 9.71
CA LEU A 182 -12.41 -6.25 8.99
C LEU A 182 -11.72 -7.42 9.69
N ALA A 183 -10.47 -7.24 10.12
CA ALA A 183 -9.68 -8.25 10.79
C ALA A 183 -10.34 -8.74 12.09
N THR A 184 -10.72 -7.83 12.99
CA THR A 184 -11.35 -8.20 14.27
C THR A 184 -12.75 -8.78 14.07
N LYS A 185 -13.54 -8.25 13.12
CA LYS A 185 -14.90 -8.73 12.88
C LYS A 185 -14.94 -10.15 12.28
N TYR A 186 -14.01 -10.45 11.39
CA TYR A 186 -13.99 -11.73 10.67
C TYR A 186 -12.87 -12.67 11.13
N GLN A 187 -12.14 -12.30 12.20
CA GLN A 187 -11.04 -13.07 12.77
C GLN A 187 -9.98 -13.43 11.71
N LEU A 188 -9.57 -12.41 10.95
CA LEU A 188 -8.58 -12.52 9.88
C LEU A 188 -7.24 -11.94 10.33
N ASP A 189 -6.18 -12.66 10.06
CA ASP A 189 -4.84 -12.14 10.27
C ASP A 189 -4.51 -10.99 9.30
N ILE A 190 -3.69 -10.04 9.74
CA ILE A 190 -3.20 -8.96 8.90
C ILE A 190 -1.76 -9.25 8.51
N VAL A 191 -1.48 -9.23 7.21
CA VAL A 191 -0.16 -9.49 6.63
C VAL A 191 0.38 -8.21 6.00
N PRO A 192 1.35 -7.54 6.63
CA PRO A 192 2.03 -6.41 5.99
C PRO A 192 2.89 -6.89 4.83
N ILE A 193 2.91 -6.12 3.74
CA ILE A 193 3.78 -6.35 2.59
C ILE A 193 4.51 -5.06 2.25
N TYR A 194 5.80 -5.18 1.97
CA TYR A 194 6.63 -4.07 1.52
C TYR A 194 7.23 -4.39 0.15
N ILE A 195 7.37 -3.37 -0.69
CA ILE A 195 8.12 -3.48 -1.94
C ILE A 195 9.16 -2.37 -2.02
N ALA A 196 10.37 -2.74 -2.38
CA ALA A 196 11.44 -1.83 -2.67
C ALA A 196 12.03 -2.11 -4.05
N ARG A 197 12.65 -1.09 -4.63
CA ARG A 197 13.45 -1.20 -5.85
C ARG A 197 14.92 -1.16 -5.47
N ASP A 198 15.72 -2.08 -5.98
CA ASP A 198 17.16 -2.09 -5.75
C ASP A 198 17.91 -1.16 -6.74
N LYS A 199 19.23 -1.14 -6.63
CA LYS A 199 20.12 -0.31 -7.47
C LYS A 199 20.09 -0.70 -8.97
N ASN A 200 19.69 -1.92 -9.28
CA ASN A 200 19.60 -2.44 -10.66
C ASN A 200 18.20 -2.24 -11.25
N ASP A 201 17.28 -1.59 -10.50
CA ASP A 201 15.86 -1.46 -10.82
C ASP A 201 15.07 -2.76 -10.73
N ASP A 202 15.63 -3.82 -10.13
CA ASP A 202 14.89 -5.01 -9.74
C ASP A 202 14.09 -4.75 -8.46
N PHE A 203 13.09 -5.57 -8.21
CA PHE A 203 12.20 -5.42 -7.08
C PHE A 203 12.42 -6.49 -6.01
N GLU A 204 12.31 -6.10 -4.76
CA GLU A 204 12.22 -7.00 -3.64
C GLU A 204 10.86 -6.81 -2.95
N ILE A 205 10.05 -7.86 -2.94
CA ILE A 205 8.79 -7.92 -2.20
C ILE A 205 9.05 -8.68 -0.90
N GLU A 206 8.76 -8.07 0.23
CA GLU A 206 8.90 -8.67 1.54
C GLU A 206 7.54 -8.88 2.17
N ILE A 207 7.24 -10.14 2.50
CA ILE A 207 6.02 -10.55 3.17
C ILE A 207 6.36 -10.74 4.65
N TYR A 208 5.76 -9.92 5.51
CA TYR A 208 6.00 -9.97 6.95
C TYR A 208 5.21 -11.10 7.60
N GLU A 209 5.62 -11.47 8.80
CA GLU A 209 4.84 -12.40 9.62
C GLU A 209 3.44 -11.85 9.90
N PRO A 210 2.39 -12.70 9.85
CA PRO A 210 1.03 -12.29 10.10
C PRO A 210 0.85 -11.73 11.53
N ILE A 211 0.18 -10.61 11.63
CA ILE A 211 -0.34 -10.10 12.89
C ILE A 211 -1.57 -10.93 13.22
N LYS A 212 -1.45 -11.80 14.21
CA LYS A 212 -2.55 -12.65 14.66
C LYS A 212 -3.64 -11.82 15.32
N VAL A 213 -4.89 -12.07 14.97
CA VAL A 213 -6.08 -11.34 15.45
C VAL A 213 -7.09 -12.28 16.11
N SER A 214 -6.83 -13.60 16.10
CA SER A 214 -7.70 -14.62 16.68
C SER A 214 -8.06 -14.38 18.15
N ASP A 215 -7.16 -13.72 18.92
CA ASP A 215 -7.31 -13.47 20.35
C ASP A 215 -7.65 -11.99 20.66
N VAL A 216 -7.96 -11.21 19.63
CA VAL A 216 -8.28 -9.78 19.77
C VAL A 216 -9.79 -9.58 19.78
N ASP A 217 -10.30 -9.07 20.90
CA ASP A 217 -11.71 -8.72 21.00
C ASP A 217 -12.12 -7.67 19.97
N ASN A 218 -13.31 -7.81 19.42
CA ASN A 218 -13.87 -6.88 18.46
C ASN A 218 -14.44 -5.63 19.15
N ASN A 219 -13.63 -4.95 19.96
CA ASN A 219 -13.98 -3.68 20.59
C ASN A 219 -13.25 -2.49 19.93
N GLU A 220 -13.67 -1.28 20.23
CA GLU A 220 -13.14 -0.06 19.59
C GLU A 220 -11.68 0.22 20.02
N ILE A 221 -11.30 -0.10 21.26
CA ILE A 221 -9.93 0.11 21.79
C ILE A 221 -8.95 -0.75 21.00
N ASN A 222 -9.22 -2.05 20.89
CA ASN A 222 -8.36 -2.98 20.17
C ASN A 222 -8.21 -2.62 18.68
N LYS A 223 -9.27 -2.13 18.04
CA LYS A 223 -9.20 -1.62 16.65
C LYS A 223 -8.29 -0.41 16.52
N ILE A 224 -8.33 0.49 17.48
CA ILE A 224 -7.47 1.68 17.50
C ILE A 224 -6.02 1.25 17.71
N ASP A 225 -5.74 0.40 18.70
CA ASP A 225 -4.38 -0.08 19.00
C ASP A 225 -3.78 -0.85 17.82
N LEU A 226 -4.56 -1.71 17.19
CA LEU A 226 -4.17 -2.42 15.97
C LEU A 226 -3.87 -1.43 14.83
N THR A 227 -4.68 -0.39 14.67
CA THR A 227 -4.45 0.63 13.64
C THR A 227 -3.18 1.44 13.93
N ILE A 228 -2.89 1.76 15.19
CA ILE A 228 -1.63 2.42 15.60
C ILE A 228 -0.44 1.51 15.30
N LYS A 229 -0.54 0.20 15.59
CA LYS A 229 0.49 -0.78 15.25
C LYS A 229 0.76 -0.83 13.75
N LEU A 230 -0.31 -0.79 12.92
CA LEU A 230 -0.19 -0.74 11.47
C LEU A 230 0.49 0.55 11.00
N ASN A 231 0.17 1.70 11.58
CA ASN A 231 0.86 2.97 11.29
C ASN A 231 2.37 2.85 11.55
N LYS A 232 2.76 2.30 12.71
CA LYS A 232 4.19 2.10 13.04
C LYS A 232 4.91 1.21 12.02
N ILE A 233 4.25 0.17 11.53
CA ILE A 233 4.81 -0.70 10.49
C ILE A 233 5.02 0.10 9.19
N ILE A 234 4.05 0.91 8.78
CA ILE A 234 4.19 1.79 7.60
C ILE A 234 5.32 2.82 7.80
N GLU A 235 5.44 3.42 8.99
CA GLU A 235 6.56 4.33 9.32
C GLU A 235 7.92 3.64 9.16
N GLN A 236 8.05 2.40 9.63
CA GLN A 236 9.27 1.61 9.48
C GLN A 236 9.57 1.33 8.00
N MET A 237 8.55 0.97 7.21
CA MET A 237 8.70 0.74 5.77
C MET A 237 9.15 2.01 5.05
N ILE A 238 8.55 3.17 5.35
CA ILE A 238 8.94 4.48 4.78
C ILE A 238 10.39 4.82 5.15
N SER A 239 10.79 4.56 6.39
CA SER A 239 12.12 4.90 6.90
C SER A 239 13.24 4.08 6.24
N ARG A 240 12.94 2.89 5.70
CA ARG A 240 13.93 2.04 4.99
C ARG A 240 14.39 2.67 3.68
N GLU A 241 13.47 3.19 2.87
CA GLU A 241 13.78 3.86 1.61
C GLU A 241 12.75 4.99 1.35
N PRO A 242 12.94 6.16 1.99
CA PRO A 242 11.99 7.26 1.91
C PRO A 242 11.72 7.76 0.48
N GLY A 243 12.69 7.60 -0.43
CA GLY A 243 12.54 7.97 -1.83
C GLY A 243 11.58 7.09 -2.61
N HIS A 244 11.15 5.95 -2.07
CA HIS A 244 10.16 5.08 -2.71
C HIS A 244 8.72 5.41 -2.33
N TRP A 245 8.48 6.22 -1.28
CA TRP A 245 7.14 6.61 -0.87
C TRP A 245 6.67 7.90 -1.56
N ILE A 246 5.33 8.05 -1.68
CA ILE A 246 4.71 9.20 -2.36
C ILE A 246 4.44 10.32 -1.37
N TRP A 247 5.37 11.27 -1.22
CA TRP A 247 5.27 12.42 -0.31
C TRP A 247 4.29 13.51 -0.77
N THR A 248 3.69 13.39 -1.95
CA THR A 248 2.79 14.40 -2.52
C THR A 248 1.39 14.40 -1.92
N HIS A 249 1.05 13.42 -1.10
CA HIS A 249 -0.25 13.31 -0.46
C HIS A 249 -0.27 14.08 0.87
N ASN A 250 -1.31 14.92 1.09
CA ASN A 250 -1.43 15.69 2.33
C ASN A 250 -1.90 14.78 3.48
N ARG A 251 -0.96 14.03 4.08
CA ARG A 251 -1.24 12.97 5.05
C ARG A 251 -1.71 13.51 6.40
N TRP A 252 -1.24 14.71 6.79
CA TRP A 252 -1.48 15.32 8.11
C TRP A 252 -2.50 16.48 8.10
N LYS A 253 -3.18 16.72 7.00
CA LYS A 253 -4.21 17.76 6.92
C LYS A 253 -5.41 17.45 7.81
#